data_f179316525a5160c51e13161d57d9d21
#
_entry.id   f179316525a5160c51e13161d57d9d21
#
_cell.length_a   1.000
_cell.length_b   1.000
_cell.length_c   1.000
_cell.angle_alpha   90.00
_cell.angle_beta   90.00
_cell.angle_gamma   90.00
#
_symmetry.space_group_name_H-M   'P 1'
#
loop_
_entity.id
_entity.type
_entity.pdbx_description
1 polymer ?
#
loop_
_entity_poly.entity_id
_entity_poly.type
_entity_poly.pdbx_seq_one_letter_code
_entity_poly.pdbx_strand_id
1 'polypeptide(L)'
;MNITIVLGDKIPSIKYGGTQRVMWYLGKELHKRGHKVTFIAGKGSSCPFAKVIELDPSVNLNTQIPTDADIVHFNIPVPEGITKPHLLTIHGNGIPANADRNIVFVSRNHAQRLGSESFVYNGLDWDDYGPANLTLSRKNYHFLGKAAWKVKNIKGAITVVQSIKNAQLDVLGGYRLNLKMGFRFTWNPRIHFHGMVDDSKKKVIIEQSKGLIFPVTWHEPFGLAITESLYFGAPVFGTPYGALPELVSPEVGFLTAHGQEMAEHIQSAQYSPKVCHEYARDLFNSSVMAEAYLKKYETILNGEPLNKEVPHIIDIARRLPWD
;
A
#
# COMPACT_ATOMS: atom_id res chain seq x y z
N MET A 1 -25.16 -8.17 0.08
CA MET A 1 -24.48 -8.85 1.21
C MET A 1 -24.29 -7.92 2.39
N ASN A 2 -24.32 -8.47 3.60
CA ASN A 2 -23.90 -7.81 4.83
C ASN A 2 -22.42 -8.16 5.08
N ILE A 3 -21.53 -7.21 4.84
CA ILE A 3 -20.07 -7.43 4.88
C ILE A 3 -19.51 -6.75 6.12
N THR A 4 -18.81 -7.51 6.97
CA THR A 4 -18.12 -6.97 8.15
C THR A 4 -16.63 -6.89 7.88
N ILE A 5 -16.03 -5.70 7.92
CA ILE A 5 -14.58 -5.46 7.76
C ILE A 5 -13.97 -5.21 9.13
N VAL A 6 -13.01 -6.04 9.52
CA VAL A 6 -12.36 -5.99 10.83
C VAL A 6 -10.95 -5.40 10.72
N LEU A 7 -10.68 -4.37 11.52
CA LEU A 7 -9.41 -3.64 11.59
C LEU A 7 -8.96 -3.46 13.04
N GLY A 8 -7.66 -3.58 13.32
CA GLY A 8 -7.13 -3.32 14.66
C GLY A 8 -7.01 -1.84 15.01
N ASP A 9 -6.87 -0.98 14.01
CA ASP A 9 -6.59 0.44 14.16
C ASP A 9 -7.83 1.31 13.90
N LYS A 10 -7.70 2.60 14.29
CA LYS A 10 -8.73 3.62 14.08
C LYS A 10 -8.91 3.97 12.59
N ILE A 11 -10.17 4.17 12.17
CA ILE A 11 -10.57 4.72 10.87
C ILE A 11 -11.41 6.01 11.05
N PRO A 12 -11.34 6.99 10.10
CA PRO A 12 -10.39 7.04 8.98
C PRO A 12 -8.96 7.36 9.42
N SER A 13 -7.97 6.94 8.62
CA SER A 13 -6.58 7.28 8.84
C SER A 13 -6.23 8.61 8.18
N ILE A 14 -5.82 9.62 8.95
CA ILE A 14 -5.61 11.00 8.47
C ILE A 14 -4.18 11.21 7.91
N LYS A 15 -3.14 10.62 8.53
CA LYS A 15 -1.75 10.91 8.16
C LYS A 15 -0.96 9.71 7.65
N TYR A 16 -1.10 8.56 8.29
CA TYR A 16 -0.39 7.32 7.96
C TYR A 16 -1.26 6.13 8.34
N GLY A 17 -1.33 5.14 7.46
CA GLY A 17 -2.14 3.95 7.68
C GLY A 17 -2.58 3.37 6.34
N GLY A 18 -1.65 2.63 5.69
CA GLY A 18 -1.92 2.07 4.37
C GLY A 18 -3.11 1.10 4.39
N THR A 19 -3.11 0.15 5.33
CA THR A 19 -4.20 -0.83 5.48
C THR A 19 -5.54 -0.17 5.76
N GLN A 20 -5.57 0.77 6.71
CA GLN A 20 -6.80 1.47 7.09
C GLN A 20 -7.40 2.25 5.93
N ARG A 21 -6.55 2.90 5.13
CA ARG A 21 -6.96 3.66 3.94
C ARG A 21 -7.53 2.74 2.85
N VAL A 22 -6.84 1.65 2.55
CA VAL A 22 -7.30 0.67 1.55
C VAL A 22 -8.64 0.06 1.94
N MET A 23 -8.78 -0.35 3.20
CA MET A 23 -10.03 -0.95 3.70
C MET A 23 -11.17 0.07 3.81
N TRP A 24 -10.87 1.33 4.11
CA TRP A 24 -11.84 2.42 4.03
C TRP A 24 -12.40 2.55 2.60
N TYR A 25 -11.53 2.58 1.59
CA TYR A 25 -11.95 2.70 0.19
C TYR A 25 -12.67 1.43 -0.32
N LEU A 26 -12.24 0.26 0.12
CA LEU A 26 -12.98 -0.97 -0.14
C LEU A 26 -14.41 -0.89 0.42
N GLY A 27 -14.57 -0.52 1.68
CA GLY A 27 -15.88 -0.40 2.31
C GLY A 27 -16.75 0.67 1.66
N LYS A 28 -16.17 1.82 1.28
CA LYS A 28 -16.87 2.90 0.57
C LYS A 28 -17.40 2.41 -0.79
N GLU A 29 -16.58 1.69 -1.53
CA GLU A 29 -16.97 1.18 -2.85
C GLU A 29 -18.00 0.06 -2.75
N LEU A 30 -17.86 -0.86 -1.78
CA LEU A 30 -18.86 -1.89 -1.49
C LEU A 30 -20.21 -1.26 -1.12
N HIS A 31 -20.21 -0.19 -0.32
CA HIS A 31 -21.42 0.56 0.02
C HIS A 31 -22.06 1.20 -1.23
N LYS A 32 -21.25 1.85 -2.08
CA LYS A 32 -21.73 2.42 -3.37
C LYS A 32 -22.40 1.36 -4.26
N ARG A 33 -21.96 0.11 -4.20
CA ARG A 33 -22.51 -1.05 -4.92
C ARG A 33 -23.74 -1.67 -4.24
N GLY A 34 -24.26 -1.06 -3.16
CA GLY A 34 -25.48 -1.49 -2.48
C GLY A 34 -25.27 -2.60 -1.43
N HIS A 35 -24.04 -2.90 -1.04
CA HIS A 35 -23.78 -3.82 0.09
C HIS A 35 -23.90 -3.07 1.43
N LYS A 36 -24.38 -3.77 2.47
CA LYS A 36 -24.39 -3.24 3.83
C LYS A 36 -23.03 -3.52 4.46
N VAL A 37 -22.29 -2.45 4.76
CA VAL A 37 -20.95 -2.53 5.35
C VAL A 37 -21.00 -2.20 6.84
N THR A 38 -20.31 -3.01 7.65
CA THR A 38 -20.03 -2.72 9.06
C THR A 38 -18.52 -2.79 9.27
N PHE A 39 -17.93 -1.77 9.88
CA PHE A 39 -16.55 -1.82 10.35
C PHE A 39 -16.51 -2.21 11.82
N ILE A 40 -15.64 -3.16 12.19
CA ILE A 40 -15.16 -3.35 13.56
C ILE A 40 -13.74 -2.79 13.57
N ALA A 41 -13.54 -1.68 14.30
CA ALA A 41 -12.28 -0.93 14.19
C ALA A 41 -11.88 -0.30 15.54
N GLY A 42 -10.64 0.15 15.65
CA GLY A 42 -10.06 0.69 16.86
C GLY A 42 -10.84 1.87 17.45
N LYS A 43 -10.63 2.12 18.73
CA LYS A 43 -11.33 3.12 19.55
C LYS A 43 -11.35 4.51 18.90
N GLY A 44 -12.52 5.16 18.93
CA GLY A 44 -12.75 6.48 18.36
C GLY A 44 -12.85 6.50 16.83
N SER A 45 -13.10 5.35 16.20
CA SER A 45 -13.43 5.24 14.78
C SER A 45 -14.80 5.81 14.45
N SER A 46 -14.94 6.35 13.25
CA SER A 46 -16.22 6.83 12.71
C SER A 46 -16.28 6.66 11.22
N CYS A 47 -17.49 6.48 10.66
CA CYS A 47 -17.70 6.33 9.22
C CYS A 47 -19.05 6.93 8.82
N PRO A 48 -19.11 7.82 7.80
CA PRO A 48 -20.37 8.46 7.38
C PRO A 48 -21.27 7.56 6.53
N PHE A 49 -20.72 6.49 5.94
CA PHE A 49 -21.43 5.60 5.00
C PHE A 49 -21.66 4.18 5.52
N ALA A 50 -21.07 3.81 6.67
CA ALA A 50 -21.16 2.47 7.24
C ALA A 50 -21.32 2.49 8.75
N LYS A 51 -21.91 1.44 9.30
CA LYS A 51 -21.92 1.23 10.76
C LYS A 51 -20.50 0.99 11.26
N VAL A 52 -20.16 1.54 12.41
CA VAL A 52 -18.89 1.26 13.11
C VAL A 52 -19.20 0.64 14.48
N ILE A 53 -18.53 -0.47 14.76
CA ILE A 53 -18.46 -1.11 16.09
C ILE A 53 -17.04 -0.86 16.58
N GLU A 54 -16.90 -0.29 17.77
CA GLU A 54 -15.59 -0.11 18.39
C GLU A 54 -15.06 -1.48 18.84
N LEU A 55 -13.86 -1.84 18.36
CA LEU A 55 -13.21 -3.07 18.76
C LEU A 55 -12.80 -3.02 20.22
N ASP A 56 -13.35 -3.91 21.03
CA ASP A 56 -12.93 -4.12 22.41
C ASP A 56 -11.97 -5.33 22.48
N PRO A 57 -10.67 -5.10 22.71
CA PRO A 57 -9.69 -6.19 22.78
C PRO A 57 -9.85 -7.08 24.05
N SER A 58 -10.64 -6.67 25.03
CA SER A 58 -10.93 -7.46 26.24
C SER A 58 -12.07 -8.47 26.05
N VAL A 59 -12.82 -8.34 24.96
CA VAL A 59 -13.99 -9.19 24.64
C VAL A 59 -13.67 -10.06 23.46
N ASN A 60 -14.15 -11.32 23.47
CA ASN A 60 -13.96 -12.22 22.34
C ASN A 60 -14.51 -11.59 21.05
N LEU A 61 -13.67 -11.50 20.02
CA LEU A 61 -14.02 -10.88 18.75
C LEU A 61 -15.23 -11.53 18.07
N ASN A 62 -15.41 -12.86 18.23
CA ASN A 62 -16.56 -13.57 17.67
C ASN A 62 -17.90 -13.01 18.17
N THR A 63 -17.96 -12.53 19.40
CA THR A 63 -19.19 -11.96 19.98
C THR A 63 -19.45 -10.51 19.53
N GLN A 64 -18.46 -9.85 18.95
CA GLN A 64 -18.58 -8.50 18.43
C GLN A 64 -19.01 -8.48 16.94
N ILE A 65 -18.89 -9.61 16.25
CA ILE A 65 -19.31 -9.75 14.86
C ILE A 65 -20.84 -9.75 14.78
N PRO A 66 -21.46 -8.90 13.93
CA PRO A 66 -22.91 -8.90 13.74
C PRO A 66 -23.46 -10.27 13.35
N THR A 67 -24.57 -10.66 13.99
CA THR A 67 -25.22 -11.95 13.70
C THR A 67 -25.75 -12.06 12.26
N ASP A 68 -26.08 -10.92 11.64
CA ASP A 68 -26.56 -10.79 10.26
C ASP A 68 -25.42 -10.64 9.24
N ALA A 69 -24.15 -10.76 9.66
CA ALA A 69 -23.03 -10.74 8.71
C ALA A 69 -23.03 -11.98 7.83
N ASP A 70 -23.06 -11.79 6.50
CA ASP A 70 -22.93 -12.85 5.51
C ASP A 70 -21.46 -13.31 5.41
N ILE A 71 -20.52 -12.33 5.49
CA ILE A 71 -19.08 -12.59 5.40
C ILE A 71 -18.30 -11.60 6.27
N VAL A 72 -17.18 -12.08 6.81
CA VAL A 72 -16.25 -11.27 7.63
C VAL A 72 -14.89 -11.16 6.93
N HIS A 73 -14.47 -9.94 6.67
CA HIS A 73 -13.17 -9.63 6.08
C HIS A 73 -12.19 -9.13 7.15
N PHE A 74 -11.30 -10.01 7.57
CA PHE A 74 -10.29 -9.70 8.57
C PHE A 74 -9.04 -9.04 7.96
N ASN A 75 -8.48 -8.07 8.68
CA ASN A 75 -7.17 -7.47 8.44
C ASN A 75 -6.28 -7.56 9.70
N ILE A 76 -6.70 -8.36 10.64
CA ILE A 76 -6.01 -8.81 11.85
C ILE A 76 -6.16 -10.32 11.95
N PRO A 77 -5.40 -11.04 12.78
CA PRO A 77 -5.52 -12.48 12.92
C PRO A 77 -6.97 -12.91 13.18
N VAL A 78 -7.39 -13.96 12.49
CA VAL A 78 -8.73 -14.53 12.64
C VAL A 78 -8.88 -15.10 14.04
N PRO A 79 -10.00 -14.82 14.78
CA PRO A 79 -10.19 -15.39 16.11
C PRO A 79 -10.44 -16.89 16.05
N GLU A 80 -10.01 -17.61 17.07
CA GLU A 80 -10.33 -19.04 17.21
C GLU A 80 -11.84 -19.24 17.32
N GLY A 81 -12.33 -20.35 16.74
CA GLY A 81 -13.75 -20.71 16.79
C GLY A 81 -14.67 -19.84 15.92
N ILE A 82 -14.14 -19.13 14.93
CA ILE A 82 -14.97 -18.44 13.94
C ILE A 82 -15.84 -19.43 13.17
N THR A 83 -17.14 -19.17 13.12
CA THR A 83 -18.11 -20.01 12.38
C THR A 83 -18.68 -19.31 11.14
N LYS A 84 -18.49 -18.00 11.04
CA LYS A 84 -18.94 -17.21 9.89
C LYS A 84 -18.03 -17.41 8.68
N PRO A 85 -18.58 -17.39 7.44
CA PRO A 85 -17.78 -17.26 6.25
C PRO A 85 -16.81 -16.08 6.39
N HIS A 86 -15.52 -16.29 6.10
CA HIS A 86 -14.53 -15.24 6.31
C HIS A 86 -13.34 -15.38 5.39
N LEU A 87 -12.62 -14.27 5.23
CA LEU A 87 -11.27 -14.24 4.67
C LEU A 87 -10.37 -13.32 5.50
N LEU A 88 -9.07 -13.53 5.36
CA LEU A 88 -8.02 -12.69 5.94
C LEU A 88 -7.18 -12.06 4.83
N THR A 89 -7.09 -10.73 4.79
CA THR A 89 -6.10 -10.06 3.93
C THR A 89 -4.81 -9.79 4.70
N ILE A 90 -3.71 -10.28 4.15
CA ILE A 90 -2.36 -10.07 4.67
C ILE A 90 -1.74 -8.86 3.96
N HIS A 91 -1.36 -7.84 4.74
CA HIS A 91 -0.74 -6.60 4.26
C HIS A 91 0.79 -6.54 4.49
N GLY A 92 1.32 -7.45 5.30
CA GLY A 92 2.74 -7.54 5.65
C GLY A 92 3.36 -8.87 5.23
N ASN A 93 4.68 -9.02 5.40
CA ASN A 93 5.42 -10.23 5.00
C ASN A 93 5.38 -11.36 6.05
N GLY A 94 4.27 -11.54 6.74
CA GLY A 94 4.09 -12.61 7.72
C GLY A 94 2.72 -13.26 7.62
N ILE A 95 2.61 -14.52 8.05
CA ILE A 95 1.36 -15.27 8.12
C ILE A 95 1.09 -15.57 9.60
N PRO A 96 -0.12 -15.32 10.13
CA PRO A 96 -0.50 -15.74 11.49
C PRO A 96 -0.43 -17.25 11.67
N ALA A 97 -0.08 -17.72 12.88
CA ALA A 97 0.05 -19.15 13.17
C ALA A 97 -1.27 -19.93 13.03
N ASN A 98 -2.41 -19.26 13.23
CA ASN A 98 -3.76 -19.80 13.08
C ASN A 98 -4.39 -19.49 11.71
N ALA A 99 -3.57 -19.27 10.69
CA ALA A 99 -4.05 -19.04 9.33
C ALA A 99 -4.78 -20.26 8.77
N ASP A 100 -5.79 -20.02 7.94
CA ASP A 100 -6.50 -21.06 7.21
C ASP A 100 -6.34 -20.88 5.67
N ARG A 101 -7.17 -21.57 4.89
CA ARG A 101 -7.12 -21.50 3.43
C ARG A 101 -7.79 -20.25 2.84
N ASN A 102 -8.43 -19.40 3.64
CA ASN A 102 -9.15 -18.21 3.18
C ASN A 102 -8.30 -16.94 3.33
N ILE A 103 -7.06 -17.01 2.85
CA ILE A 103 -6.13 -15.88 2.84
C ILE A 103 -6.06 -15.24 1.46
N VAL A 104 -5.99 -13.90 1.46
CA VAL A 104 -5.74 -13.06 0.29
C VAL A 104 -4.51 -12.20 0.54
N PHE A 105 -3.65 -12.09 -0.46
CA PHE A 105 -2.46 -11.24 -0.44
C PHE A 105 -2.68 -9.98 -1.29
N VAL A 106 -1.83 -8.96 -1.14
CA VAL A 106 -2.04 -7.66 -1.78
C VAL A 106 -1.33 -7.50 -3.13
N SER A 107 -0.59 -8.53 -3.57
CA SER A 107 -0.01 -8.62 -4.92
C SER A 107 0.28 -10.08 -5.28
N ARG A 108 0.54 -10.35 -6.55
CA ARG A 108 0.87 -11.70 -7.04
C ARG A 108 2.18 -12.20 -6.44
N ASN A 109 3.24 -11.40 -6.48
CA ASN A 109 4.52 -11.75 -5.85
C ASN A 109 4.36 -12.01 -4.36
N HIS A 110 3.56 -11.19 -3.67
CA HIS A 110 3.29 -11.38 -2.25
C HIS A 110 2.62 -12.74 -1.98
N ALA A 111 1.61 -13.11 -2.78
CA ALA A 111 0.95 -14.41 -2.69
C ALA A 111 1.91 -15.56 -2.96
N GLN A 112 2.63 -15.55 -4.08
CA GLN A 112 3.53 -16.61 -4.49
C GLN A 112 4.65 -16.88 -3.47
N ARG A 113 5.25 -15.83 -2.91
CA ARG A 113 6.27 -15.97 -1.84
C ARG A 113 5.73 -16.56 -0.55
N LEU A 114 4.43 -16.51 -0.37
CA LEU A 114 3.74 -17.04 0.81
C LEU A 114 2.85 -18.25 0.47
N GLY A 115 3.19 -18.96 -0.61
CA GLY A 115 2.57 -20.26 -0.96
C GLY A 115 1.12 -20.15 -1.43
N SER A 116 0.75 -19.07 -2.11
CA SER A 116 -0.62 -18.81 -2.55
C SER A 116 -0.68 -18.26 -3.98
N GLU A 117 -1.82 -18.42 -4.62
CA GLU A 117 -2.21 -17.75 -5.87
C GLU A 117 -3.35 -16.72 -5.64
N SER A 118 -3.83 -16.61 -4.41
CA SER A 118 -4.95 -15.75 -4.06
C SER A 118 -4.48 -14.35 -3.68
N PHE A 119 -4.68 -13.38 -4.57
CA PHE A 119 -4.34 -11.98 -4.31
C PHE A 119 -5.41 -11.02 -4.83
N VAL A 120 -5.39 -9.81 -4.30
CA VAL A 120 -6.14 -8.64 -4.78
C VAL A 120 -5.22 -7.42 -4.65
N TYR A 121 -5.00 -6.69 -5.74
CA TYR A 121 -4.25 -5.43 -5.68
C TYR A 121 -4.99 -4.39 -4.85
N ASN A 122 -4.25 -3.65 -4.05
CA ASN A 122 -4.82 -2.51 -3.35
C ASN A 122 -5.29 -1.44 -4.34
N GLY A 123 -6.50 -0.92 -4.11
CA GLY A 123 -7.07 0.17 -4.88
C GLY A 123 -7.33 1.40 -4.00
N LEU A 124 -7.25 2.57 -4.60
CA LEU A 124 -7.52 3.84 -3.96
C LEU A 124 -8.75 4.51 -4.59
N ASP A 125 -9.49 5.28 -3.82
CA ASP A 125 -10.57 6.12 -4.35
C ASP A 125 -9.97 7.44 -4.84
N TRP A 126 -9.75 7.53 -6.14
CA TRP A 126 -9.09 8.69 -6.75
C TRP A 126 -9.92 9.96 -6.67
N ASP A 127 -11.24 9.88 -6.48
CA ASP A 127 -12.10 11.04 -6.25
C ASP A 127 -11.72 11.75 -4.94
N ASP A 128 -11.37 10.99 -3.89
CA ASP A 128 -10.90 11.54 -2.62
C ASP A 128 -9.50 12.19 -2.72
N TYR A 129 -8.68 11.76 -3.69
CA TYR A 129 -7.39 12.41 -3.99
C TYR A 129 -7.56 13.69 -4.83
N GLY A 130 -8.72 13.83 -5.48
CA GLY A 130 -9.05 14.92 -6.38
C GLY A 130 -8.26 14.89 -7.69
N PRO A 131 -8.57 15.78 -8.65
CA PRO A 131 -7.95 15.79 -9.96
C PRO A 131 -6.44 16.09 -9.88
N ALA A 132 -5.65 15.34 -10.65
CA ALA A 132 -4.22 15.57 -10.77
C ALA A 132 -3.92 16.69 -11.78
N ASN A 133 -3.05 17.63 -11.43
CA ASN A 133 -2.56 18.64 -12.36
C ASN A 133 -1.29 18.13 -13.07
N LEU A 134 -1.47 17.60 -14.27
CA LEU A 134 -0.39 16.96 -15.03
C LEU A 134 0.48 17.97 -15.83
N THR A 135 0.08 19.24 -15.87
CA THR A 135 0.76 20.29 -16.66
C THR A 135 1.75 21.14 -15.84
N LEU A 136 1.81 20.91 -14.52
CA LEU A 136 2.74 21.62 -13.65
C LEU A 136 4.19 21.33 -14.02
N SER A 137 5.03 22.36 -13.92
CA SER A 137 6.49 22.20 -14.05
C SER A 137 7.04 21.33 -12.93
N ARG A 138 7.74 20.26 -13.29
CA ARG A 138 8.32 19.29 -12.36
C ARG A 138 9.75 19.67 -11.99
N LYS A 139 10.05 19.71 -10.69
CA LYS A 139 11.29 20.29 -10.17
C LYS A 139 12.18 19.26 -9.47
N ASN A 140 11.68 18.65 -8.43
CA ASN A 140 12.42 17.72 -7.56
C ASN A 140 12.00 16.29 -7.79
N TYR A 141 12.78 15.34 -7.28
CA TYR A 141 12.33 13.95 -7.05
C TYR A 141 11.71 13.86 -5.67
N HIS A 142 10.95 12.80 -5.41
CA HIS A 142 10.44 12.55 -4.06
C HIS A 142 10.71 11.12 -3.59
N PHE A 143 10.72 10.96 -2.28
CA PHE A 143 10.67 9.70 -1.57
C PHE A 143 9.42 9.71 -0.71
N LEU A 144 8.60 8.66 -0.79
CA LEU A 144 7.36 8.54 -0.03
C LEU A 144 7.37 7.26 0.81
N GLY A 145 7.49 7.38 2.12
CA GLY A 145 7.50 6.25 3.05
C GLY A 145 8.21 6.56 4.36
N LYS A 146 8.12 5.62 5.30
CA LYS A 146 8.75 5.77 6.63
C LYS A 146 10.29 5.71 6.51
N ALA A 147 10.93 6.86 6.36
CA ALA A 147 12.38 6.99 6.15
C ALA A 147 13.23 6.41 7.30
N ALA A 148 12.62 6.15 8.48
CA ALA A 148 13.27 5.45 9.59
C ALA A 148 13.43 3.94 9.32
N TRP A 149 12.61 3.34 8.47
CA TRP A 149 12.70 1.90 8.15
C TRP A 149 13.88 1.65 7.21
N LYS A 150 14.86 0.88 7.68
CA LYS A 150 16.06 0.56 6.90
C LYS A 150 15.74 -0.07 5.54
N VAL A 151 14.72 -0.92 5.49
CA VAL A 151 14.27 -1.61 4.26
C VAL A 151 13.67 -0.68 3.20
N LYS A 152 13.21 0.53 3.59
CA LYS A 152 12.76 1.55 2.64
C LYS A 152 13.94 2.30 1.99
N ASN A 153 15.14 2.14 2.52
CA ASN A 153 16.41 2.58 1.95
C ASN A 153 16.47 4.05 1.53
N ILE A 154 16.07 4.95 2.42
CA ILE A 154 16.22 6.40 2.18
C ILE A 154 17.67 6.81 1.87
N LYS A 155 18.68 6.08 2.39
CA LYS A 155 20.08 6.34 2.08
C LYS A 155 20.36 6.11 0.60
N GLY A 156 19.88 5.01 0.01
CA GLY A 156 19.98 4.75 -1.42
C GLY A 156 19.31 5.84 -2.26
N ALA A 157 18.10 6.27 -1.89
CA ALA A 157 17.41 7.37 -2.58
C ALA A 157 18.22 8.68 -2.54
N ILE A 158 18.85 8.99 -1.41
CA ILE A 158 19.73 10.16 -1.26
C ILE A 158 20.95 10.03 -2.17
N THR A 159 21.62 8.87 -2.19
CA THR A 159 22.80 8.62 -3.04
C THR A 159 22.46 8.77 -4.51
N VAL A 160 21.36 8.19 -4.99
CA VAL A 160 20.90 8.34 -6.39
C VAL A 160 20.73 9.83 -6.75
N VAL A 161 20.01 10.60 -5.93
CA VAL A 161 19.79 12.02 -6.21
C VAL A 161 21.09 12.83 -6.13
N GLN A 162 22.02 12.47 -5.26
CA GLN A 162 23.34 13.12 -5.17
C GLN A 162 24.20 12.89 -6.42
N SER A 163 24.06 11.77 -7.10
CA SER A 163 24.77 11.44 -8.34
C SER A 163 24.23 12.22 -9.55
N ILE A 164 23.03 12.81 -9.43
CA ILE A 164 22.42 13.60 -10.50
C ILE A 164 22.73 15.10 -10.27
N LYS A 165 23.29 15.77 -11.28
CA LYS A 165 23.63 17.19 -11.21
C LYS A 165 22.40 18.04 -10.92
N ASN A 166 22.47 18.90 -9.90
CA ASN A 166 21.42 19.84 -9.48
C ASN A 166 20.07 19.18 -9.06
N ALA A 167 19.99 17.86 -8.96
CA ALA A 167 18.80 17.21 -8.49
C ALA A 167 18.55 17.44 -7.00
N GLN A 168 17.29 17.52 -6.60
CA GLN A 168 16.83 17.68 -5.23
C GLN A 168 15.84 16.57 -4.89
N LEU A 169 15.75 16.21 -3.59
CA LEU A 169 14.86 15.18 -3.09
C LEU A 169 13.96 15.72 -1.98
N ASP A 170 12.66 15.62 -2.19
CA ASP A 170 11.64 15.82 -1.16
C ASP A 170 11.32 14.50 -0.44
N VAL A 171 11.58 14.44 0.86
CA VAL A 171 11.38 13.24 1.68
C VAL A 171 10.09 13.37 2.47
N LEU A 172 9.09 12.58 2.09
CA LEU A 172 7.76 12.52 2.70
C LEU A 172 7.70 11.30 3.63
N GLY A 173 7.76 11.52 4.94
CA GLY A 173 7.72 10.46 5.97
C GLY A 173 8.98 10.28 6.80
N GLY A 174 9.69 11.36 7.11
CA GLY A 174 10.86 11.33 7.97
C GLY A 174 11.47 12.69 8.25
N TYR A 175 12.54 12.69 9.04
CA TYR A 175 13.25 13.89 9.49
C TYR A 175 14.75 13.81 9.19
N ARG A 176 15.45 14.96 9.14
CA ARG A 176 16.92 15.02 8.94
C ARG A 176 17.68 14.21 9.99
N LEU A 177 17.28 14.35 11.25
CA LEU A 177 17.78 13.55 12.36
C LEU A 177 16.82 12.40 12.64
N ASN A 178 17.32 11.17 12.58
CA ASN A 178 16.60 9.97 12.98
C ASN A 178 17.42 9.22 14.05
N LEU A 179 16.78 9.01 15.21
CA LEU A 179 17.35 8.23 16.31
C LEU A 179 16.66 6.87 16.44
N LYS A 180 15.43 6.73 15.89
CA LYS A 180 14.67 5.49 15.92
C LYS A 180 15.16 4.55 14.83
N MET A 181 15.29 3.26 15.13
CA MET A 181 15.69 2.21 14.17
C MET A 181 17.09 2.43 13.53
N GLY A 182 17.98 3.12 14.25
CA GLY A 182 19.36 3.43 13.86
C GLY A 182 19.59 4.93 13.61
N PHE A 183 20.78 5.38 13.97
CA PHE A 183 21.19 6.78 13.81
C PHE A 183 21.35 7.16 12.33
N ARG A 184 20.76 8.27 11.93
CA ARG A 184 21.01 8.91 10.65
C ARG A 184 20.86 10.43 10.79
N PHE A 185 21.87 11.15 10.33
CA PHE A 185 21.80 12.59 10.17
C PHE A 185 22.14 12.98 8.73
N THR A 186 21.32 13.82 8.10
CA THR A 186 21.47 14.23 6.70
C THR A 186 21.76 15.73 6.61
N TRP A 187 22.99 16.10 6.26
CA TRP A 187 23.44 17.48 6.13
C TRP A 187 23.16 18.12 4.77
N ASN A 188 23.04 17.31 3.73
CA ASN A 188 22.95 17.81 2.34
C ASN A 188 21.76 18.77 2.16
N PRO A 189 22.00 20.02 1.68
CA PRO A 189 20.95 21.01 1.46
C PRO A 189 19.96 20.65 0.34
N ARG A 190 20.36 19.77 -0.60
CA ARG A 190 19.50 19.28 -1.69
C ARG A 190 18.43 18.27 -1.23
N ILE A 191 18.44 17.89 0.05
CA ILE A 191 17.51 16.91 0.61
C ILE A 191 16.56 17.62 1.59
N HIS A 192 15.27 17.66 1.24
CA HIS A 192 14.23 18.36 1.99
C HIS A 192 13.33 17.38 2.72
N PHE A 193 13.36 17.39 4.05
CA PHE A 193 12.52 16.52 4.88
C PHE A 193 11.26 17.26 5.30
N HIS A 194 10.08 16.68 4.98
CA HIS A 194 8.78 17.27 5.28
C HIS A 194 8.08 16.64 6.49
N GLY A 195 8.68 15.65 7.15
CA GLY A 195 8.03 14.90 8.22
C GLY A 195 6.91 14.00 7.70
N MET A 196 5.95 13.70 8.58
CA MET A 196 4.71 13.00 8.21
C MET A 196 3.73 14.05 7.67
N VAL A 197 3.43 13.98 6.38
CA VAL A 197 2.55 14.91 5.67
C VAL A 197 1.13 14.38 5.56
N ASP A 198 0.16 15.28 5.51
CA ASP A 198 -1.22 14.97 5.12
C ASP A 198 -1.35 14.87 3.59
N ASP A 199 -2.55 14.48 3.14
CA ASP A 199 -2.80 14.25 1.71
C ASP A 199 -2.71 15.53 0.88
N SER A 200 -3.11 16.69 1.41
CA SER A 200 -3.04 17.98 0.71
C SER A 200 -1.60 18.39 0.41
N LYS A 201 -0.73 18.32 1.42
CA LYS A 201 0.69 18.63 1.25
C LYS A 201 1.40 17.58 0.37
N LYS A 202 1.03 16.30 0.54
CA LYS A 202 1.54 15.20 -0.30
C LYS A 202 1.24 15.45 -1.78
N LYS A 203 -0.01 15.77 -2.11
CA LYS A 203 -0.46 16.10 -3.47
C LYS A 203 0.38 17.20 -4.10
N VAL A 204 0.50 18.34 -3.44
CA VAL A 204 1.27 19.49 -3.95
C VAL A 204 2.72 19.12 -4.28
N ILE A 205 3.37 18.31 -3.45
CA ILE A 205 4.77 17.92 -3.68
C ILE A 205 4.88 16.91 -4.82
N ILE A 206 3.99 15.91 -4.87
CA ILE A 206 4.07 14.84 -5.89
C ILE A 206 3.70 15.35 -7.27
N GLU A 207 2.72 16.25 -7.42
CA GLU A 207 2.35 16.86 -8.70
C GLU A 207 3.51 17.67 -9.32
N GLN A 208 4.41 18.20 -8.50
CA GLN A 208 5.62 18.91 -8.95
C GLN A 208 6.86 18.01 -8.98
N SER A 209 6.71 16.71 -8.76
CA SER A 209 7.83 15.79 -8.73
C SER A 209 8.16 15.21 -10.10
N LYS A 210 9.46 15.11 -10.40
CA LYS A 210 9.99 14.41 -11.58
C LYS A 210 9.90 12.90 -11.50
N GLY A 211 9.71 12.33 -10.29
CA GLY A 211 9.57 10.90 -10.06
C GLY A 211 9.78 10.48 -8.62
N LEU A 212 9.25 9.33 -8.28
CA LEU A 212 9.47 8.63 -7.02
C LEU A 212 10.80 7.87 -7.07
N ILE A 213 11.70 8.11 -6.11
CA ILE A 213 12.89 7.27 -5.90
C ILE A 213 12.59 6.30 -4.77
N PHE A 214 12.44 5.01 -5.11
CA PHE A 214 11.93 3.98 -4.20
C PHE A 214 12.83 2.71 -4.18
N PRO A 215 14.10 2.84 -3.75
CA PRO A 215 15.09 1.77 -3.79
C PRO A 215 14.96 0.82 -2.60
N VAL A 216 13.79 0.23 -2.40
CA VAL A 216 13.52 -0.68 -1.28
C VAL A 216 14.44 -1.90 -1.31
N THR A 217 14.86 -2.39 -0.13
CA THR A 217 15.73 -3.56 0.03
C THR A 217 15.01 -4.72 0.70
N TRP A 218 13.73 -4.86 0.44
CA TRP A 218 12.88 -5.94 0.90
C TRP A 218 11.81 -6.25 -0.14
N HIS A 219 11.16 -7.38 0.01
CA HIS A 219 9.98 -7.65 -0.81
C HIS A 219 8.82 -6.77 -0.36
N GLU A 220 8.61 -5.67 -1.07
CA GLU A 220 7.47 -4.77 -0.83
C GLU A 220 6.16 -5.52 -1.12
N PRO A 221 5.25 -5.66 -0.17
CA PRO A 221 4.01 -6.39 -0.41
C PRO A 221 3.13 -5.78 -1.50
N PHE A 222 3.06 -4.45 -1.57
CA PHE A 222 2.38 -3.69 -2.62
C PHE A 222 3.08 -2.35 -2.90
N GLY A 223 3.00 -1.39 -1.96
CA GLY A 223 3.63 -0.08 -2.12
C GLY A 223 2.66 0.98 -2.65
N LEU A 224 1.74 1.46 -1.81
CA LEU A 224 0.81 2.56 -2.15
C LEU A 224 1.52 3.82 -2.65
N ALA A 225 2.76 4.06 -2.20
CA ALA A 225 3.59 5.16 -2.68
C ALA A 225 3.78 5.14 -4.22
N ILE A 226 3.82 3.95 -4.82
CA ILE A 226 3.95 3.74 -6.26
C ILE A 226 2.68 4.24 -6.96
N THR A 227 1.53 3.73 -6.56
CA THR A 227 0.25 4.07 -7.20
C THR A 227 -0.14 5.52 -6.97
N GLU A 228 0.12 6.08 -5.78
CA GLU A 228 -0.07 7.50 -5.49
C GLU A 228 0.82 8.40 -6.36
N SER A 229 2.09 8.02 -6.55
CA SER A 229 3.04 8.77 -7.38
C SER A 229 2.62 8.76 -8.85
N LEU A 230 2.28 7.58 -9.37
CA LEU A 230 1.80 7.41 -10.74
C LEU A 230 0.51 8.18 -10.98
N TYR A 231 -0.45 8.16 -10.04
CA TYR A 231 -1.70 8.92 -10.16
C TYR A 231 -1.46 10.42 -10.34
N PHE A 232 -0.49 10.99 -9.63
CA PHE A 232 -0.10 12.39 -9.82
C PHE A 232 0.89 12.61 -10.97
N GLY A 233 1.06 11.61 -11.83
CA GLY A 233 1.87 11.71 -13.05
C GLY A 233 3.38 11.64 -12.81
N ALA A 234 3.84 11.17 -11.65
CA ALA A 234 5.25 11.01 -11.34
C ALA A 234 5.69 9.56 -11.61
N PRO A 235 6.63 9.29 -12.53
CA PRO A 235 7.17 7.96 -12.80
C PRO A 235 7.90 7.39 -11.59
N VAL A 236 8.12 6.07 -11.58
CA VAL A 236 8.72 5.35 -10.45
C VAL A 236 10.09 4.79 -10.82
N PHE A 237 11.09 5.09 -10.01
CA PHE A 237 12.44 4.55 -10.08
C PHE A 237 12.70 3.72 -8.83
N GLY A 238 12.71 2.41 -8.96
CA GLY A 238 12.75 1.50 -7.83
C GLY A 238 13.60 0.27 -8.03
N THR A 239 13.57 -0.62 -7.05
CA THR A 239 14.24 -1.93 -7.12
C THR A 239 13.28 -3.00 -7.68
N PRO A 240 13.79 -4.06 -8.33
CA PRO A 240 12.94 -5.13 -8.86
C PRO A 240 12.52 -6.14 -7.78
N TYR A 241 12.02 -5.63 -6.61
CA TYR A 241 11.72 -6.45 -5.44
C TYR A 241 10.25 -6.40 -5.04
N GLY A 242 9.73 -7.56 -4.62
CA GLY A 242 8.34 -7.68 -4.19
C GLY A 242 7.37 -7.38 -5.32
N ALA A 243 6.38 -6.54 -5.05
CA ALA A 243 5.36 -6.17 -6.02
C ALA A 243 5.83 -5.19 -7.09
N LEU A 244 7.02 -4.56 -6.98
CA LEU A 244 7.44 -3.51 -7.90
C LEU A 244 7.43 -3.95 -9.37
N PRO A 245 7.94 -5.15 -9.75
CA PRO A 245 7.94 -5.60 -11.16
C PRO A 245 6.54 -5.77 -11.78
N GLU A 246 5.52 -5.95 -10.96
CA GLU A 246 4.13 -6.09 -11.43
C GLU A 246 3.32 -4.77 -11.38
N LEU A 247 3.83 -3.76 -10.65
CA LEU A 247 3.19 -2.45 -10.51
C LEU A 247 3.84 -1.37 -11.39
N VAL A 248 5.06 -1.58 -11.87
CA VAL A 248 5.84 -0.60 -12.63
C VAL A 248 6.20 -1.18 -13.99
N SER A 249 5.38 -0.87 -15.00
CA SER A 249 5.73 -1.20 -16.40
C SER A 249 6.81 -0.24 -16.93
N PRO A 250 7.52 -0.61 -18.02
CA PRO A 250 8.54 0.25 -18.62
C PRO A 250 8.03 1.63 -19.06
N GLU A 251 6.73 1.79 -19.29
CA GLU A 251 6.12 3.05 -19.71
C GLU A 251 5.93 4.05 -18.56
N VAL A 252 5.98 3.57 -17.31
CA VAL A 252 5.72 4.37 -16.11
C VAL A 252 6.88 4.38 -15.12
N GLY A 253 7.99 3.72 -15.43
CA GLY A 253 9.15 3.73 -14.56
C GLY A 253 10.27 2.77 -14.95
N PHE A 254 11.27 2.68 -14.09
CA PHE A 254 12.45 1.84 -14.28
C PHE A 254 12.86 1.15 -12.98
N LEU A 255 13.24 -0.11 -13.08
CA LEU A 255 13.60 -0.94 -11.93
C LEU A 255 15.00 -1.50 -12.08
N THR A 256 15.86 -1.24 -11.09
CA THR A 256 17.20 -1.80 -10.98
C THR A 256 17.63 -1.88 -9.51
N ALA A 257 18.54 -2.80 -9.19
CA ALA A 257 19.16 -2.88 -7.86
C ALA A 257 20.44 -2.02 -7.75
N HIS A 258 20.82 -1.32 -8.82
CA HIS A 258 22.07 -0.57 -8.94
C HIS A 258 21.80 0.94 -8.95
N GLY A 259 22.31 1.65 -7.93
CA GLY A 259 22.07 3.09 -7.77
C GLY A 259 22.65 3.95 -8.88
N GLN A 260 23.81 3.57 -9.42
CA GLN A 260 24.44 4.26 -10.53
C GLN A 260 23.61 4.13 -11.82
N GLU A 261 23.17 2.92 -12.15
CA GLU A 261 22.31 2.65 -13.30
C GLU A 261 20.98 3.42 -13.21
N MET A 262 20.38 3.45 -12.01
CA MET A 262 19.18 4.23 -11.76
C MET A 262 19.42 5.72 -12.03
N ALA A 263 20.52 6.29 -11.56
CA ALA A 263 20.85 7.70 -11.77
C ALA A 263 21.11 8.03 -13.25
N GLU A 264 21.76 7.15 -13.99
CA GLU A 264 22.00 7.29 -15.42
C GLU A 264 20.70 7.24 -16.21
N HIS A 265 19.84 6.26 -15.93
CA HIS A 265 18.54 6.14 -16.57
C HIS A 265 17.66 7.37 -16.33
N ILE A 266 17.59 7.88 -15.10
CA ILE A 266 16.83 9.07 -14.74
C ILE A 266 17.26 10.31 -15.56
N GLN A 267 18.54 10.42 -15.93
CA GLN A 267 19.05 11.55 -16.68
C GLN A 267 18.73 11.48 -18.19
N SER A 268 18.54 10.30 -18.72
CA SER A 268 18.31 10.05 -20.16
C SER A 268 16.84 9.80 -20.51
N ALA A 269 16.06 9.26 -19.59
CA ALA A 269 14.69 8.84 -19.87
C ALA A 269 13.68 9.99 -19.73
N GLN A 270 12.62 9.90 -20.53
CA GLN A 270 11.46 10.78 -20.45
C GLN A 270 10.20 9.93 -20.26
N TYR A 271 9.36 10.32 -19.30
CA TYR A 271 8.09 9.69 -19.02
C TYR A 271 6.94 10.69 -19.18
N SER A 272 5.83 10.20 -19.72
CA SER A 272 4.62 11.01 -19.87
C SER A 272 3.84 11.04 -18.55
N PRO A 273 3.62 12.21 -17.93
CA PRO A 273 2.75 12.31 -16.75
C PRO A 273 1.34 11.78 -16.99
N LYS A 274 0.83 11.95 -18.21
CA LYS A 274 -0.49 11.44 -18.60
C LYS A 274 -0.53 9.92 -18.58
N VAL A 275 0.48 9.24 -19.16
CA VAL A 275 0.56 7.77 -19.17
C VAL A 275 0.65 7.23 -17.74
N CYS A 276 1.51 7.82 -16.89
CA CYS A 276 1.60 7.44 -15.48
C CYS A 276 0.24 7.57 -14.77
N HIS A 277 -0.45 8.70 -14.98
CA HIS A 277 -1.76 8.97 -14.36
C HIS A 277 -2.82 7.95 -14.81
N GLU A 278 -2.98 7.77 -16.11
CA GLU A 278 -3.98 6.84 -16.68
C GLU A 278 -3.72 5.40 -16.22
N TYR A 279 -2.46 4.98 -16.20
CA TYR A 279 -2.05 3.67 -15.69
C TYR A 279 -2.51 3.42 -14.25
N ALA A 280 -2.25 4.36 -13.34
CA ALA A 280 -2.66 4.22 -11.95
C ALA A 280 -4.18 4.32 -11.77
N ARG A 281 -4.83 5.28 -12.45
CA ARG A 281 -6.27 5.51 -12.41
C ARG A 281 -7.05 4.27 -12.83
N ASP A 282 -6.61 3.61 -13.89
CA ASP A 282 -7.36 2.51 -14.49
C ASP A 282 -7.11 1.16 -13.78
N LEU A 283 -5.90 0.92 -13.28
CA LEU A 283 -5.52 -0.38 -12.70
C LEU A 283 -5.63 -0.45 -11.17
N PHE A 284 -5.43 0.66 -10.46
CA PHE A 284 -5.29 0.65 -8.99
C PHE A 284 -6.36 1.51 -8.30
N ASN A 285 -7.60 1.43 -8.77
CA ASN A 285 -8.72 2.12 -8.17
C ASN A 285 -9.56 1.20 -7.26
N SER A 286 -10.37 1.82 -6.39
CA SER A 286 -11.20 1.10 -5.43
C SER A 286 -12.28 0.24 -6.09
N SER A 287 -12.74 0.59 -7.29
CA SER A 287 -13.75 -0.16 -8.03
C SER A 287 -13.21 -1.51 -8.51
N VAL A 288 -12.00 -1.53 -9.11
CA VAL A 288 -11.30 -2.75 -9.53
C VAL A 288 -11.00 -3.65 -8.32
N MET A 289 -10.52 -3.05 -7.23
CA MET A 289 -10.26 -3.79 -5.99
C MET A 289 -11.53 -4.43 -5.42
N ALA A 290 -12.63 -3.67 -5.33
CA ALA A 290 -13.89 -4.17 -4.78
C ALA A 290 -14.47 -5.31 -5.63
N GLU A 291 -14.40 -5.21 -6.96
CA GLU A 291 -14.83 -6.29 -7.85
C GLU A 291 -14.03 -7.57 -7.62
N ALA A 292 -12.71 -7.46 -7.45
CA ALA A 292 -11.86 -8.60 -7.17
C ALA A 292 -12.18 -9.24 -5.80
N TYR A 293 -12.45 -8.44 -4.76
CA TYR A 293 -12.88 -8.97 -3.46
C TYR A 293 -14.28 -9.60 -3.50
N LEU A 294 -15.22 -9.04 -4.25
CA LEU A 294 -16.56 -9.62 -4.40
C LEU A 294 -16.50 -11.04 -4.96
N LYS A 295 -15.62 -11.29 -5.95
CA LYS A 295 -15.38 -12.65 -6.48
C LYS A 295 -14.82 -13.59 -5.40
N LYS A 296 -13.93 -13.09 -4.52
CA LYS A 296 -13.41 -13.88 -3.39
C LYS A 296 -14.51 -14.19 -2.36
N TYR A 297 -15.38 -13.21 -2.07
CA TYR A 297 -16.52 -13.43 -1.17
C TYR A 297 -17.49 -14.46 -1.73
N GLU A 298 -17.83 -14.39 -3.01
CA GLU A 298 -18.71 -15.37 -3.68
C GLU A 298 -18.13 -16.78 -3.62
N THR A 299 -16.83 -16.95 -3.88
CA THR A 299 -16.15 -18.26 -3.76
C THR A 299 -16.33 -18.85 -2.35
N ILE A 300 -16.09 -18.06 -1.31
CA ILE A 300 -16.23 -18.52 0.09
C ILE A 300 -17.69 -18.82 0.44
N LEU A 301 -18.64 -17.97 0.00
CA LEU A 301 -20.07 -18.18 0.27
C LEU A 301 -20.63 -19.42 -0.43
N ASN A 302 -20.01 -19.85 -1.54
CA ASN A 302 -20.30 -21.11 -2.22
C ASN A 302 -19.63 -22.32 -1.53
N GLY A 303 -18.94 -22.12 -0.41
CA GLY A 303 -18.27 -23.20 0.36
C GLY A 303 -16.89 -23.59 -0.18
N GLU A 304 -16.34 -22.84 -1.12
CA GLU A 304 -15.03 -23.13 -1.72
C GLU A 304 -13.93 -22.32 -1.02
N PRO A 305 -12.78 -22.92 -0.68
CA PRO A 305 -11.66 -22.20 -0.11
C PRO A 305 -10.90 -21.40 -1.19
N LEU A 306 -10.27 -20.28 -0.80
CA LEU A 306 -9.47 -19.45 -1.70
C LEU A 306 -8.11 -20.04 -2.07
N ASN A 307 -7.60 -20.97 -1.25
CA ASN A 307 -6.33 -21.65 -1.48
C ASN A 307 -6.53 -23.16 -1.32
N LYS A 308 -5.82 -23.96 -2.12
CA LYS A 308 -5.86 -25.43 -2.02
C LYS A 308 -5.32 -25.92 -0.69
N GLU A 309 -4.24 -25.29 -0.24
CA GLU A 309 -3.57 -25.57 1.04
C GLU A 309 -3.50 -24.28 1.86
N VAL A 310 -3.18 -24.39 3.15
CA VAL A 310 -2.93 -23.25 4.00
C VAL A 310 -1.64 -22.55 3.53
N PRO A 311 -1.67 -21.28 3.17
CA PRO A 311 -0.48 -20.54 2.77
C PRO A 311 0.62 -20.59 3.83
N HIS A 312 1.86 -20.72 3.39
CA HIS A 312 3.03 -20.79 4.24
C HIS A 312 4.22 -20.03 3.63
N ILE A 313 5.16 -19.64 4.46
CA ILE A 313 6.29 -18.83 4.03
C ILE A 313 7.27 -19.68 3.21
N ILE A 314 7.46 -19.34 1.93
CA ILE A 314 8.44 -19.95 1.01
C ILE A 314 9.72 -19.13 0.98
N ASP A 315 9.58 -17.78 0.87
CA ASP A 315 10.72 -16.86 0.80
C ASP A 315 10.57 -15.73 1.82
N ILE A 316 11.57 -15.66 2.71
CA ILE A 316 11.65 -14.68 3.82
C ILE A 316 12.89 -13.79 3.73
N ALA A 317 13.46 -13.59 2.55
CA ALA A 317 14.63 -12.72 2.40
C ALA A 317 14.39 -11.37 3.11
N ARG A 318 15.07 -11.16 4.24
CA ARG A 318 14.86 -10.00 5.11
C ARG A 318 15.49 -8.73 4.56
N ARG A 319 16.53 -8.89 3.74
CA ARG A 319 17.23 -7.78 3.09
C ARG A 319 17.77 -8.21 1.75
N LEU A 320 17.44 -7.45 0.73
CA LEU A 320 17.85 -7.68 -0.66
C LEU A 320 18.98 -6.73 -1.06
N PRO A 321 19.81 -7.09 -2.05
CA PRO A 321 20.92 -6.29 -2.52
C PRO A 321 20.55 -4.87 -2.95
N TRP A 322 21.47 -3.95 -2.77
CA TRP A 322 21.45 -2.59 -3.31
C TRP A 322 22.89 -2.07 -3.28
N ASP A 323 23.41 -1.58 -4.38
CA ASP A 323 24.74 -1.01 -4.56
C ASP A 323 24.74 0.32 -5.33
#